data_14a2097b39aab2422fc9577b499eaf9c
#
_entry.id   14a2097b39aab2422fc9577b499eaf9c
#
_cell.length_a   1.000
_cell.length_b   1.000
_cell.length_c   1.000
_cell.angle_alpha   90.00
_cell.angle_beta   90.00
_cell.angle_gamma   90.00
#
_symmetry.space_group_name_H-M   'P 1'
#
loop_
_entity.id
_entity.type
_entity.pdbx_description
1 polymer ?
#
loop_
_entity_poly.entity_id
_entity_poly.type
_entity_poly.pdbx_seq_one_letter_code
_entity_poly.pdbx_strand_id
1 'polypeptide(L)'
;MNHTFTTIVFDLGGVIINLNVPRCVANFKRLMGEDNVRNILGIDDEGEGVAAVSAATLQLMHDYEYGNISTDAFLQTLVEHCYPGTTADDVRQAWLSMLDELPQYRLDYIASLRKAGYKTILLSNSNEMHWDPIYEQYHLDRYFDKIFASHHLHMGKPNKEIFEYVSREAQIDAAHTVYVDDLDKNRAAGERYLGWRTCASIEELQMIEILSHFAITNEVETPQPLKIGFINDSFVVRAKQKGERSYFLQRINHHIFQNVEGLQQNISKVTEHIRRKLAAAGETDIERKVLELVPTTDGKLYYRTPTGDYWRVYVLIERATSQERVTPESAYLTGEAFGRFQCQLSDLPFDELCESIPNFHNIEFRLQQLDEALAADVKGRKAACMDIVNAINSRREEMCLAERLFREGKLPKRINHCDTKVNNIMFDEAGKPMCIVDLDTVMPGYVLSDFGDFMRTAANTGAEDDPNLENIHVNLEIFEAYTRGYLKQATFLTDIEKELLPYGCRLLSYMQTVRFFTDYLNGDTYYKIQYPEHNLVRTRAQLRLLEEQEKVAEQMTNIITRISTSAKLG
;
A
#
# COMPACT_ATOMS: atom_id res chain seq x y z
N MET A 1 24.15 2.16 12.17
CA MET A 1 24.84 3.09 11.24
C MET A 1 23.77 3.98 10.64
N ASN A 2 23.91 5.31 10.67
CA ASN A 2 22.95 6.20 10.03
C ASN A 2 22.94 5.91 8.53
N HIS A 3 21.84 5.41 7.99
CA HIS A 3 21.68 5.05 6.57
C HIS A 3 21.39 6.28 5.67
N THR A 4 21.83 7.47 6.07
CA THR A 4 21.65 8.70 5.32
C THR A 4 22.67 8.78 4.20
N PHE A 5 22.20 8.71 2.97
CA PHE A 5 23.00 9.06 1.79
C PHE A 5 22.80 10.54 1.45
N THR A 6 23.80 11.12 0.81
CA THR A 6 23.80 12.55 0.41
C THR A 6 24.05 12.71 -1.07
N THR A 7 24.50 11.67 -1.75
CA THR A 7 24.81 11.67 -3.18
C THR A 7 24.09 10.53 -3.89
N ILE A 8 23.53 10.82 -5.05
CA ILE A 8 22.85 9.83 -5.88
C ILE A 8 23.44 9.92 -7.30
N VAL A 9 23.89 8.77 -7.80
CA VAL A 9 24.38 8.62 -9.18
C VAL A 9 23.31 7.86 -9.97
N PHE A 10 22.82 8.44 -11.06
CA PHE A 10 21.76 7.87 -11.88
C PHE A 10 22.32 7.41 -13.23
N ASP A 11 21.89 6.25 -13.71
CA ASP A 11 21.91 5.95 -15.14
C ASP A 11 20.78 6.69 -15.87
N LEU A 12 20.87 6.76 -17.19
CA LEU A 12 19.87 7.39 -18.06
C LEU A 12 18.90 6.36 -18.63
N GLY A 13 19.40 5.42 -19.42
CA GLY A 13 18.60 4.40 -20.09
C GLY A 13 18.08 3.35 -19.13
N GLY A 14 16.80 2.96 -19.23
CA GLY A 14 16.18 2.00 -18.32
C GLY A 14 15.86 2.57 -16.92
N VAL A 15 16.50 3.66 -16.51
CA VAL A 15 16.29 4.31 -15.20
C VAL A 15 15.47 5.58 -15.34
N ILE A 16 15.92 6.55 -16.11
CA ILE A 16 15.25 7.85 -16.30
C ILE A 16 14.34 7.83 -17.52
N ILE A 17 14.87 7.36 -18.65
CA ILE A 17 14.13 7.17 -19.90
C ILE A 17 13.85 5.69 -20.13
N ASN A 18 12.63 5.37 -20.55
CA ASN A 18 12.27 4.01 -20.92
C ASN A 18 12.96 3.62 -22.24
N LEU A 19 13.36 2.37 -22.36
CA LEU A 19 13.95 1.81 -23.57
C LEU A 19 13.02 0.76 -24.16
N ASN A 20 12.81 0.82 -25.49
CA ASN A 20 12.05 -0.17 -26.23
C ASN A 20 12.96 -0.93 -27.19
N VAL A 21 13.82 -1.76 -26.63
CA VAL A 21 14.74 -2.60 -27.40
C VAL A 21 14.02 -3.49 -28.41
N PRO A 22 12.89 -4.16 -28.10
CA PRO A 22 12.15 -4.96 -29.06
C PRO A 22 11.71 -4.17 -30.30
N ARG A 23 11.28 -2.90 -30.14
CA ARG A 23 10.92 -2.02 -31.26
C ARG A 23 12.11 -1.72 -32.16
N CYS A 24 13.26 -1.43 -31.58
CA CYS A 24 14.52 -1.21 -32.31
C CYS A 24 14.89 -2.46 -33.09
N VAL A 25 14.91 -3.62 -32.46
CA VAL A 25 15.20 -4.93 -33.08
C VAL A 25 14.25 -5.20 -34.26
N ALA A 26 12.95 -5.00 -34.06
CA ALA A 26 11.95 -5.20 -35.12
C ALA A 26 12.19 -4.28 -36.35
N ASN A 27 12.59 -3.02 -36.10
CA ASN A 27 12.91 -2.10 -37.18
C ASN A 27 14.18 -2.54 -37.93
N PHE A 28 15.24 -2.95 -37.23
CA PHE A 28 16.44 -3.46 -37.87
C PHE A 28 16.20 -4.77 -38.63
N LYS A 29 15.36 -5.68 -38.16
CA LYS A 29 14.96 -6.89 -38.89
C LYS A 29 14.35 -6.55 -40.26
N ARG A 30 13.61 -5.46 -40.38
CA ARG A 30 13.06 -4.98 -41.67
C ARG A 30 14.15 -4.43 -42.60
N LEU A 31 15.22 -3.84 -42.05
CA LEU A 31 16.28 -3.21 -42.82
C LEU A 31 17.37 -4.20 -43.25
N MET A 32 17.68 -5.22 -42.43
CA MET A 32 18.84 -6.09 -42.69
C MET A 32 18.57 -7.59 -42.52
N GLY A 33 17.36 -7.98 -42.11
CA GLY A 33 17.01 -9.38 -41.84
C GLY A 33 17.45 -9.88 -40.48
N GLU A 34 16.85 -11.01 -40.05
CA GLU A 34 17.03 -11.55 -38.72
C GLU A 34 18.46 -11.99 -38.41
N ASP A 35 19.11 -12.70 -39.36
CA ASP A 35 20.49 -13.18 -39.21
C ASP A 35 21.49 -12.03 -39.05
N ASN A 36 21.31 -10.95 -39.81
CA ASN A 36 22.17 -9.77 -39.70
C ASN A 36 21.94 -9.01 -38.40
N VAL A 37 20.68 -8.88 -37.92
CA VAL A 37 20.41 -8.27 -36.63
C VAL A 37 21.15 -9.01 -35.52
N ARG A 38 21.05 -10.33 -35.48
CA ARG A 38 21.74 -11.15 -34.48
C ARG A 38 23.25 -11.02 -34.57
N ASN A 39 23.80 -11.05 -35.80
CA ASN A 39 25.25 -11.01 -36.02
C ASN A 39 25.87 -9.62 -35.87
N ILE A 40 25.14 -8.54 -36.20
CA ILE A 40 25.65 -7.16 -36.26
C ILE A 40 25.24 -6.34 -35.04
N LEU A 41 24.05 -6.55 -34.46
CA LEU A 41 23.62 -5.85 -33.26
C LEU A 41 23.86 -6.67 -31.98
N GLY A 42 24.03 -7.98 -32.10
CA GLY A 42 24.33 -8.84 -30.96
C GLY A 42 23.17 -9.03 -30.01
N ILE A 43 21.94 -8.85 -30.47
CA ILE A 43 20.71 -8.96 -29.68
C ILE A 43 19.75 -9.96 -30.34
N ASP A 44 18.98 -10.68 -29.51
CA ASP A 44 17.95 -11.62 -29.93
C ASP A 44 16.55 -10.97 -30.02
N ASP A 45 15.53 -11.79 -30.22
CA ASP A 45 14.14 -11.35 -30.33
C ASP A 45 13.57 -10.72 -29.05
N GLU A 46 14.12 -11.07 -27.90
CA GLU A 46 13.73 -10.55 -26.60
C GLU A 46 14.55 -9.30 -26.21
N GLY A 47 15.56 -8.95 -27.02
CA GLY A 47 16.46 -7.83 -26.79
C GLY A 47 17.61 -8.16 -25.84
N GLU A 48 17.81 -9.44 -25.55
CA GLU A 48 18.91 -9.91 -24.73
C GLU A 48 20.18 -10.16 -25.58
N GLY A 49 21.34 -9.99 -24.95
CA GLY A 49 22.64 -10.20 -25.63
C GLY A 49 22.83 -11.66 -26.04
N VAL A 50 23.16 -11.89 -27.29
CA VAL A 50 23.45 -13.24 -27.84
C VAL A 50 24.83 -13.71 -27.42
N ALA A 51 24.92 -14.95 -26.91
CA ALA A 51 26.18 -15.54 -26.43
C ALA A 51 27.29 -15.71 -27.46
N ALA A 52 27.01 -15.49 -28.75
CA ALA A 52 27.96 -15.70 -29.88
C ALA A 52 28.04 -14.49 -30.83
N VAL A 53 28.26 -13.30 -30.28
CA VAL A 53 28.52 -12.09 -31.10
C VAL A 53 29.95 -12.07 -31.60
N SER A 54 30.16 -11.62 -32.84
CA SER A 54 31.52 -11.49 -33.36
C SER A 54 32.32 -10.41 -32.59
N ALA A 55 33.62 -10.64 -32.44
CA ALA A 55 34.49 -9.65 -31.81
C ALA A 55 34.45 -8.29 -32.54
N ALA A 56 34.28 -8.28 -33.88
CA ALA A 56 34.16 -7.05 -34.67
C ALA A 56 32.87 -6.27 -34.35
N THR A 57 31.76 -6.96 -34.14
CA THR A 57 30.49 -6.35 -33.76
C THR A 57 30.54 -5.73 -32.38
N LEU A 58 31.06 -6.45 -31.39
CA LEU A 58 31.27 -5.92 -30.04
C LEU A 58 32.17 -4.69 -30.08
N GLN A 59 33.21 -4.70 -30.90
CA GLN A 59 34.10 -3.57 -31.04
C GLN A 59 33.42 -2.37 -31.69
N LEU A 60 32.59 -2.56 -32.74
CA LEU A 60 31.84 -1.48 -33.39
C LEU A 60 30.90 -0.77 -32.40
N MET A 61 30.12 -1.54 -31.64
CA MET A 61 29.19 -1.00 -30.64
C MET A 61 29.93 -0.24 -29.55
N HIS A 62 30.99 -0.84 -29.02
CA HIS A 62 31.84 -0.25 -28.00
C HIS A 62 32.50 1.05 -28.50
N ASP A 63 33.05 1.07 -29.74
CA ASP A 63 33.70 2.25 -30.29
C ASP A 63 32.71 3.40 -30.49
N TYR A 64 31.47 3.11 -30.87
CA TYR A 64 30.44 4.13 -30.99
C TYR A 64 29.94 4.61 -29.63
N GLU A 65 29.71 3.71 -28.69
CA GLU A 65 29.27 4.05 -27.32
C GLU A 65 30.36 4.85 -26.57
N TYR A 66 31.64 4.66 -26.91
CA TYR A 66 32.73 5.41 -26.29
C TYR A 66 33.17 6.63 -27.12
N GLY A 67 32.46 6.94 -28.21
CA GLY A 67 32.78 8.09 -29.06
C GLY A 67 34.12 7.98 -29.83
N ASN A 68 34.62 6.74 -30.01
CA ASN A 68 35.86 6.49 -30.77
C ASN A 68 35.63 6.56 -32.27
N ILE A 69 34.39 6.44 -32.73
CA ILE A 69 33.98 6.61 -34.13
C ILE A 69 32.81 7.61 -34.20
N SER A 70 32.74 8.33 -35.35
CA SER A 70 31.64 9.30 -35.56
C SER A 70 30.32 8.59 -35.86
N THR A 71 29.21 9.29 -35.65
CA THR A 71 27.87 8.85 -36.02
C THR A 71 27.77 8.47 -37.48
N ASP A 72 28.36 9.24 -38.38
CA ASP A 72 28.36 8.94 -39.81
C ASP A 72 29.12 7.65 -40.15
N ALA A 73 30.27 7.41 -39.55
CA ALA A 73 31.03 6.18 -39.71
C ALA A 73 30.26 4.96 -39.19
N PHE A 74 29.61 5.09 -38.04
CA PHE A 74 28.76 4.04 -37.45
C PHE A 74 27.57 3.71 -38.38
N LEU A 75 26.83 4.71 -38.82
CA LEU A 75 25.69 4.53 -39.72
C LEU A 75 26.10 3.91 -41.05
N GLN A 76 27.22 4.37 -41.66
CA GLN A 76 27.74 3.82 -42.90
C GLN A 76 28.05 2.33 -42.76
N THR A 77 28.71 1.92 -41.67
CA THR A 77 29.01 0.52 -41.40
C THR A 77 27.74 -0.32 -41.28
N LEU A 78 26.68 0.18 -40.61
CA LEU A 78 25.40 -0.55 -40.48
C LEU A 78 24.67 -0.64 -41.83
N VAL A 79 24.69 0.40 -42.66
CA VAL A 79 24.08 0.40 -44.02
C VAL A 79 24.66 -0.68 -44.89
N GLU A 80 25.98 -0.96 -44.80
CA GLU A 80 26.65 -2.02 -45.56
C GLU A 80 26.06 -3.41 -45.32
N HIS A 81 25.41 -3.60 -44.20
CA HIS A 81 24.76 -4.86 -43.81
C HIS A 81 23.24 -4.88 -44.05
N CYS A 82 22.68 -3.77 -44.57
CA CYS A 82 21.26 -3.65 -44.85
C CYS A 82 20.90 -4.09 -46.28
N TYR A 83 19.59 -4.26 -46.51
CA TYR A 83 19.10 -4.54 -47.86
C TYR A 83 19.37 -3.38 -48.82
N PRO A 84 19.57 -3.66 -50.12
CA PRO A 84 19.82 -2.64 -51.15
C PRO A 84 18.75 -1.56 -51.14
N GLY A 85 19.17 -0.30 -51.11
CA GLY A 85 18.29 0.87 -51.08
C GLY A 85 18.03 1.44 -49.70
N THR A 86 18.49 0.78 -48.61
CA THR A 86 18.44 1.34 -47.26
C THR A 86 19.36 2.55 -47.15
N THR A 87 18.87 3.61 -46.57
CA THR A 87 19.63 4.85 -46.35
C THR A 87 20.18 4.94 -44.92
N ALA A 88 21.17 5.81 -44.72
CA ALA A 88 21.66 6.12 -43.38
C ALA A 88 20.57 6.69 -42.46
N ASP A 89 19.57 7.39 -43.02
CA ASP A 89 18.45 7.91 -42.24
C ASP A 89 17.49 6.79 -41.78
N ASP A 90 17.23 5.78 -42.61
CA ASP A 90 16.45 4.60 -42.20
C ASP A 90 17.11 3.88 -41.03
N VAL A 91 18.44 3.72 -41.06
CA VAL A 91 19.21 3.12 -39.96
C VAL A 91 19.17 4.01 -38.73
N ARG A 92 19.31 5.32 -38.89
CA ARG A 92 19.17 6.30 -37.78
C ARG A 92 17.82 6.21 -37.09
N GLN A 93 16.73 6.18 -37.87
CA GLN A 93 15.38 6.06 -37.34
C GLN A 93 15.17 4.72 -36.60
N ALA A 94 15.71 3.63 -37.15
CA ALA A 94 15.67 2.33 -36.48
C ALA A 94 16.42 2.37 -35.13
N TRP A 95 17.60 3.00 -35.09
CA TRP A 95 18.40 3.15 -33.87
C TRP A 95 17.69 4.02 -32.81
N LEU A 96 17.18 5.19 -33.20
CA LEU A 96 16.43 6.11 -32.33
C LEU A 96 15.14 5.51 -31.82
N SER A 97 14.56 4.53 -32.51
CA SER A 97 13.33 3.85 -32.07
C SER A 97 13.49 3.04 -30.77
N MET A 98 14.75 2.85 -30.30
CA MET A 98 15.00 2.31 -28.96
C MET A 98 14.55 3.24 -27.85
N LEU A 99 14.60 4.55 -28.07
CA LEU A 99 14.17 5.53 -27.07
C LEU A 99 12.65 5.54 -26.99
N ASP A 100 12.14 5.43 -25.77
CA ASP A 100 10.71 5.53 -25.48
C ASP A 100 10.41 6.79 -24.67
N GLU A 101 9.28 6.84 -23.97
CA GLU A 101 8.96 8.02 -23.19
C GLU A 101 9.90 8.20 -21.99
N LEU A 102 10.13 9.46 -21.63
CA LEU A 102 10.69 9.85 -20.35
C LEU A 102 9.55 10.29 -19.44
N PRO A 103 9.14 9.48 -18.44
CA PRO A 103 8.06 9.84 -17.56
C PRO A 103 8.39 11.08 -16.72
N GLN A 104 7.57 12.12 -16.81
CA GLN A 104 7.84 13.41 -16.15
C GLN A 104 8.03 13.25 -14.62
N TYR A 105 7.31 12.34 -13.97
CA TYR A 105 7.43 12.12 -12.53
C TYR A 105 8.85 11.74 -12.07
N ARG A 106 9.67 11.12 -12.95
CA ARG A 106 11.07 10.78 -12.65
C ARG A 106 11.94 12.03 -12.54
N LEU A 107 11.77 12.96 -13.47
CA LEU A 107 12.47 14.24 -13.42
C LEU A 107 11.99 15.10 -12.24
N ASP A 108 10.68 15.11 -11.96
CA ASP A 108 10.11 15.82 -10.82
C ASP A 108 10.67 15.27 -9.50
N TYR A 109 10.83 13.95 -9.40
CA TYR A 109 11.44 13.33 -8.23
C TYR A 109 12.91 13.72 -8.08
N ILE A 110 13.73 13.65 -9.16
CA ILE A 110 15.13 14.08 -9.14
C ILE A 110 15.23 15.56 -8.73
N ALA A 111 14.37 16.42 -9.28
CA ALA A 111 14.31 17.83 -8.89
C ALA A 111 13.97 18.03 -7.40
N SER A 112 13.07 17.20 -6.86
CA SER A 112 12.71 17.22 -5.43
C SER A 112 13.88 16.82 -4.53
N LEU A 113 14.64 15.79 -4.92
CA LEU A 113 15.86 15.35 -4.23
C LEU A 113 16.90 16.46 -4.19
N ARG A 114 17.14 17.09 -5.34
CA ARG A 114 18.07 18.22 -5.45
C ARG A 114 17.65 19.41 -4.56
N LYS A 115 16.36 19.73 -4.56
CA LYS A 115 15.78 20.75 -3.66
C LYS A 115 15.92 20.39 -2.18
N ALA A 116 15.87 19.10 -1.85
CA ALA A 116 16.10 18.59 -0.50
C ALA A 116 17.59 18.58 -0.10
N GLY A 117 18.51 18.95 -1.01
CA GLY A 117 19.95 19.06 -0.73
C GLY A 117 20.78 17.85 -1.11
N TYR A 118 20.17 16.84 -1.77
CA TYR A 118 20.94 15.72 -2.32
C TYR A 118 21.77 16.18 -3.53
N LYS A 119 22.99 15.68 -3.63
CA LYS A 119 23.83 15.83 -4.80
C LYS A 119 23.42 14.80 -5.86
N THR A 120 23.02 15.26 -7.03
CA THR A 120 22.53 14.43 -8.13
C THR A 120 23.55 14.39 -9.27
N ILE A 121 23.90 13.18 -9.72
CA ILE A 121 24.92 12.95 -10.75
C ILE A 121 24.30 12.03 -11.79
N LEU A 122 24.52 12.33 -13.08
CA LEU A 122 24.16 11.46 -14.19
C LEU A 122 25.42 10.75 -14.71
N LEU A 123 25.37 9.43 -14.82
CA LEU A 123 26.44 8.58 -15.38
C LEU A 123 25.84 7.58 -16.37
N SER A 124 25.96 7.86 -17.66
CA SER A 124 25.34 7.07 -18.72
C SER A 124 26.35 6.50 -19.70
N ASN A 125 26.17 5.21 -20.05
CA ASN A 125 26.68 4.70 -21.30
C ASN A 125 25.71 5.11 -22.40
N SER A 126 26.16 5.94 -23.33
CA SER A 126 25.33 6.50 -24.39
C SER A 126 26.17 6.84 -25.61
N ASN A 127 25.52 7.21 -26.69
CA ASN A 127 26.13 7.65 -27.92
C ASN A 127 25.49 8.96 -28.38
N GLU A 128 26.14 9.66 -29.31
CA GLU A 128 25.72 10.97 -29.80
C GLU A 128 24.25 10.97 -30.28
N MET A 129 23.83 9.96 -31.07
CA MET A 129 22.45 9.90 -31.59
C MET A 129 21.37 9.76 -30.49
N HIS A 130 21.64 9.03 -29.43
CA HIS A 130 20.68 8.90 -28.32
C HIS A 130 20.78 10.08 -27.34
N TRP A 131 22.00 10.58 -27.11
CA TRP A 131 22.28 11.61 -26.12
C TRP A 131 21.71 12.98 -26.46
N ASP A 132 22.06 13.48 -27.68
CA ASP A 132 21.74 14.86 -28.04
C ASP A 132 20.25 15.18 -28.02
N PRO A 133 19.34 14.34 -28.60
CA PRO A 133 17.91 14.62 -28.54
C PRO A 133 17.35 14.63 -27.14
N ILE A 134 17.82 13.71 -26.26
CA ILE A 134 17.36 13.62 -24.88
C ILE A 134 17.86 14.83 -24.09
N TYR A 135 19.14 15.16 -24.22
CA TYR A 135 19.76 16.26 -23.50
C TYR A 135 19.10 17.61 -23.83
N GLU A 136 18.88 17.87 -25.12
CA GLU A 136 18.26 19.11 -25.59
C GLU A 136 16.77 19.20 -25.24
N GLN A 137 16.01 18.12 -25.47
CA GLN A 137 14.56 18.11 -25.24
C GLN A 137 14.21 18.26 -23.78
N TYR A 138 14.93 17.58 -22.88
CA TYR A 138 14.59 17.53 -21.45
C TYR A 138 15.44 18.45 -20.58
N HIS A 139 16.41 19.15 -21.14
CA HIS A 139 17.29 20.06 -20.40
C HIS A 139 17.91 19.40 -19.16
N LEU A 140 18.59 18.26 -19.34
CA LEU A 140 19.12 17.44 -18.25
C LEU A 140 20.05 18.19 -17.29
N ASP A 141 20.74 19.25 -17.76
CA ASP A 141 21.58 20.13 -16.97
C ASP A 141 20.85 20.80 -15.78
N ARG A 142 19.50 20.89 -15.83
CA ARG A 142 18.67 21.44 -14.73
C ARG A 142 18.49 20.51 -13.57
N TYR A 143 18.67 19.19 -13.80
CA TYR A 143 18.35 18.14 -12.83
C TYR A 143 19.60 17.57 -12.15
N PHE A 144 20.81 17.77 -12.72
CA PHE A 144 22.03 17.16 -12.23
C PHE A 144 23.11 18.19 -11.93
N ASP A 145 23.87 17.96 -10.84
CA ASP A 145 25.03 18.79 -10.48
C ASP A 145 26.24 18.48 -11.35
N LYS A 146 26.34 17.23 -11.81
CA LYS A 146 27.36 16.76 -12.76
C LYS A 146 26.74 15.73 -13.71
N ILE A 147 27.24 15.74 -14.95
CA ILE A 147 26.78 14.85 -16.01
C ILE A 147 28.01 14.21 -16.69
N PHE A 148 27.97 12.89 -16.80
CA PHE A 148 29.02 12.08 -17.39
C PHE A 148 28.42 11.12 -18.42
N ALA A 149 28.86 11.21 -19.67
CA ALA A 149 28.46 10.33 -20.76
C ALA A 149 29.67 9.62 -21.34
N SER A 150 29.57 8.33 -21.61
CA SER A 150 30.67 7.48 -22.07
C SER A 150 31.34 7.99 -23.34
N HIS A 151 30.56 8.45 -24.33
CA HIS A 151 31.07 8.96 -25.61
C HIS A 151 31.82 10.29 -25.47
N HIS A 152 31.62 11.08 -24.42
CA HIS A 152 32.41 12.27 -24.13
C HIS A 152 33.70 11.94 -23.38
N LEU A 153 33.70 10.84 -22.61
CA LEU A 153 34.80 10.46 -21.73
C LEU A 153 35.71 9.39 -22.34
N HIS A 154 35.33 8.78 -23.47
CA HIS A 154 35.99 7.64 -24.13
C HIS A 154 36.21 6.45 -23.17
N MET A 155 35.31 6.29 -22.20
CA MET A 155 35.28 5.21 -21.21
C MET A 155 33.85 4.95 -20.74
N GLY A 156 33.53 3.73 -20.33
CA GLY A 156 32.16 3.37 -19.97
C GLY A 156 32.06 2.29 -18.88
N LYS A 157 30.84 2.19 -18.32
CA LYS A 157 30.47 1.13 -17.40
C LYS A 157 30.49 -0.23 -18.11
N PRO A 158 30.87 -1.35 -17.47
CA PRO A 158 31.23 -1.51 -16.07
C PRO A 158 32.73 -1.38 -15.73
N ASN A 159 33.52 -0.71 -16.58
CA ASN A 159 34.96 -0.61 -16.36
C ASN A 159 35.28 0.26 -15.13
N LYS A 160 36.33 -0.14 -14.41
CA LYS A 160 36.76 0.50 -13.18
C LYS A 160 37.09 1.98 -13.35
N GLU A 161 37.70 2.32 -14.46
CA GLU A 161 38.25 3.64 -14.77
C GLU A 161 37.15 4.72 -14.74
N ILE A 162 35.96 4.45 -15.28
CA ILE A 162 34.88 5.44 -15.31
C ILE A 162 34.36 5.71 -13.91
N PHE A 163 34.23 4.69 -13.07
CA PHE A 163 33.77 4.85 -11.68
C PHE A 163 34.76 5.67 -10.86
N GLU A 164 36.06 5.38 -10.97
CA GLU A 164 37.11 6.14 -10.30
C GLU A 164 37.18 7.59 -10.80
N TYR A 165 37.04 7.80 -12.10
CA TYR A 165 37.00 9.12 -12.72
C TYR A 165 35.83 9.95 -12.19
N VAL A 166 34.62 9.42 -12.26
CA VAL A 166 33.38 10.08 -11.79
C VAL A 166 33.44 10.38 -10.31
N SER A 167 33.91 9.42 -9.49
CA SER A 167 34.05 9.61 -8.05
C SER A 167 34.97 10.78 -7.70
N ARG A 168 36.10 10.90 -8.39
CA ARG A 168 37.06 11.98 -8.21
C ARG A 168 36.52 13.33 -8.68
N GLU A 169 36.02 13.40 -9.93
CA GLU A 169 35.55 14.64 -10.56
C GLU A 169 34.30 15.20 -9.87
N ALA A 170 33.45 14.33 -9.38
CA ALA A 170 32.25 14.74 -8.64
C ALA A 170 32.47 14.78 -7.13
N GLN A 171 33.66 14.49 -6.62
CA GLN A 171 33.98 14.48 -5.18
C GLN A 171 32.94 13.67 -4.39
N ILE A 172 32.78 12.40 -4.77
CA ILE A 172 31.79 11.49 -4.20
C ILE A 172 32.30 10.88 -2.89
N ASP A 173 31.49 10.97 -1.81
CA ASP A 173 31.70 10.17 -0.62
C ASP A 173 31.02 8.81 -0.79
N ALA A 174 31.83 7.76 -0.97
CA ALA A 174 31.34 6.43 -1.24
C ALA A 174 30.39 5.87 -0.17
N ALA A 175 30.66 6.18 1.10
CA ALA A 175 29.88 5.69 2.23
C ALA A 175 28.44 6.28 2.27
N HIS A 176 28.23 7.42 1.59
CA HIS A 176 26.98 8.14 1.56
C HIS A 176 26.42 8.28 0.13
N THR A 177 26.67 7.28 -0.72
CA THR A 177 26.25 7.28 -2.12
C THR A 177 25.34 6.11 -2.45
N VAL A 178 24.29 6.40 -3.21
CA VAL A 178 23.44 5.41 -3.87
C VAL A 178 23.62 5.53 -5.37
N TYR A 179 23.84 4.41 -6.03
CA TYR A 179 23.94 4.29 -7.49
C TYR A 179 22.73 3.56 -8.05
N VAL A 180 22.04 4.17 -9.00
CA VAL A 180 20.82 3.68 -9.63
C VAL A 180 21.14 3.31 -11.07
N ASP A 181 21.05 2.01 -11.40
CA ASP A 181 21.33 1.48 -12.73
C ASP A 181 20.53 0.19 -12.93
N ASP A 182 19.85 0.00 -14.05
CA ASP A 182 19.01 -1.17 -14.32
C ASP A 182 19.83 -2.45 -14.56
N LEU A 183 21.09 -2.31 -15.00
CA LEU A 183 21.96 -3.44 -15.33
C LEU A 183 22.75 -3.95 -14.11
N ASP A 184 22.56 -5.23 -13.77
CA ASP A 184 23.26 -5.90 -12.65
C ASP A 184 24.79 -5.77 -12.75
N LYS A 185 25.36 -5.90 -13.97
CA LYS A 185 26.81 -5.78 -14.17
C LYS A 185 27.37 -4.42 -13.76
N ASN A 186 26.60 -3.36 -13.99
CA ASN A 186 27.01 -2.00 -13.64
C ASN A 186 26.89 -1.76 -12.15
N ARG A 187 25.77 -2.24 -11.52
CA ARG A 187 25.60 -2.17 -10.06
C ARG A 187 26.71 -2.92 -9.34
N ALA A 188 26.97 -4.15 -9.76
CA ALA A 188 28.06 -4.97 -9.19
C ALA A 188 29.43 -4.30 -9.31
N ALA A 189 29.69 -3.54 -10.40
CA ALA A 189 30.93 -2.78 -10.57
C ALA A 189 31.00 -1.60 -9.58
N GLY A 190 29.90 -0.83 -9.42
CA GLY A 190 29.82 0.27 -8.44
C GLY A 190 30.06 -0.21 -7.00
N GLU A 191 29.46 -1.32 -6.62
CA GLU A 191 29.67 -1.96 -5.31
C GLU A 191 31.12 -2.42 -5.15
N ARG A 192 31.63 -3.17 -6.12
CA ARG A 192 32.94 -3.80 -6.06
C ARG A 192 34.09 -2.79 -6.00
N TYR A 193 34.00 -1.74 -6.82
CA TYR A 193 35.14 -0.81 -6.98
C TYR A 193 35.10 0.35 -6.00
N LEU A 194 33.90 0.80 -5.62
CA LEU A 194 33.74 2.00 -4.80
C LEU A 194 32.94 1.76 -3.52
N GLY A 195 32.35 0.60 -3.32
CA GLY A 195 31.52 0.32 -2.14
C GLY A 195 30.20 1.12 -2.13
N TRP A 196 29.72 1.56 -3.29
CA TRP A 196 28.45 2.27 -3.39
C TRP A 196 27.28 1.35 -3.07
N ARG A 197 26.29 1.85 -2.38
CA ARG A 197 25.00 1.18 -2.28
C ARG A 197 24.31 1.27 -3.65
N THR A 198 23.63 0.21 -4.08
CA THR A 198 23.01 0.18 -5.41
C THR A 198 21.53 -0.15 -5.35
N CYS A 199 20.78 0.27 -6.37
CA CYS A 199 19.40 -0.13 -6.64
C CYS A 199 19.12 -0.11 -8.14
N ALA A 200 18.06 -0.82 -8.57
CA ALA A 200 17.79 -1.04 -9.98
C ALA A 200 16.93 0.05 -10.62
N SER A 201 16.18 0.81 -9.87
CA SER A 201 15.21 1.79 -10.38
C SER A 201 15.02 2.99 -9.46
N ILE A 202 14.36 4.02 -9.99
CA ILE A 202 13.94 5.19 -9.20
C ILE A 202 12.92 4.79 -8.14
N GLU A 203 12.05 3.83 -8.41
CA GLU A 203 11.06 3.34 -7.46
C GLU A 203 11.74 2.65 -6.27
N GLU A 204 12.78 1.85 -6.50
CA GLU A 204 13.61 1.29 -5.42
C GLU A 204 14.35 2.38 -4.64
N LEU A 205 14.91 3.37 -5.34
CA LEU A 205 15.56 4.52 -4.69
C LEU A 205 14.59 5.27 -3.77
N GLN A 206 13.35 5.50 -4.22
CA GLN A 206 12.31 6.13 -3.40
C GLN A 206 12.06 5.35 -2.11
N MET A 207 11.99 4.02 -2.19
CA MET A 207 11.81 3.18 -1.00
C MET A 207 13.02 3.25 -0.06
N ILE A 208 14.23 3.27 -0.60
CA ILE A 208 15.47 3.42 0.19
C ILE A 208 15.49 4.79 0.89
N GLU A 209 15.13 5.85 0.19
CA GLU A 209 15.06 7.21 0.72
C GLU A 209 14.03 7.29 1.85
N ILE A 210 12.81 6.80 1.64
CA ILE A 210 11.76 6.77 2.64
C ILE A 210 12.22 6.03 3.90
N LEU A 211 12.79 4.82 3.75
CA LEU A 211 13.27 4.04 4.89
C LEU A 211 14.40 4.72 5.66
N SER A 212 15.24 5.54 4.98
CA SER A 212 16.34 6.25 5.62
C SER A 212 15.89 7.29 6.67
N HIS A 213 14.65 7.73 6.59
CA HIS A 213 14.06 8.65 7.56
C HIS A 213 13.59 7.98 8.85
N PHE A 214 13.52 6.64 8.91
CA PHE A 214 13.07 5.91 10.08
C PHE A 214 14.24 5.38 10.93
N ALA A 215 13.99 5.18 12.22
CA ALA A 215 15.00 4.68 13.17
C ALA A 215 15.25 3.17 13.01
N ILE A 216 15.49 2.72 11.78
CA ILE A 216 15.89 1.37 11.43
C ILE A 216 17.40 1.24 11.64
N THR A 217 17.82 0.27 12.45
CA THR A 217 19.23 0.14 12.87
C THR A 217 19.99 -0.99 12.19
N ASN A 218 19.27 -1.91 11.56
CA ASN A 218 19.85 -3.07 10.87
C ASN A 218 19.74 -2.93 9.33
N GLU A 219 20.50 -3.72 8.61
CA GLU A 219 20.41 -3.78 7.15
C GLU A 219 19.14 -4.51 6.71
N VAL A 220 18.47 -3.95 5.72
CA VAL A 220 17.23 -4.47 5.17
C VAL A 220 17.32 -4.65 3.66
N GLU A 221 16.50 -5.57 3.16
CA GLU A 221 16.28 -5.80 1.73
C GLU A 221 15.39 -4.69 1.14
N THR A 222 15.32 -4.62 -0.18
CA THR A 222 14.38 -3.75 -0.90
C THR A 222 12.94 -4.12 -0.53
N PRO A 223 12.08 -3.12 -0.21
CA PRO A 223 10.68 -3.36 0.12
C PRO A 223 9.93 -4.11 -0.97
N GLN A 224 9.25 -5.19 -0.61
CA GLN A 224 8.44 -5.99 -1.53
C GLN A 224 6.97 -5.63 -1.36
N PRO A 225 6.24 -5.29 -2.45
CA PRO A 225 4.84 -4.93 -2.37
C PRO A 225 4.01 -6.10 -1.87
N LEU A 226 3.09 -5.81 -0.95
CA LEU A 226 2.14 -6.76 -0.41
C LEU A 226 0.74 -6.40 -0.93
N LYS A 227 0.15 -7.28 -1.73
CA LYS A 227 -1.19 -7.09 -2.31
C LYS A 227 -2.28 -7.46 -1.29
N ILE A 228 -2.24 -6.88 -0.10
CA ILE A 228 -3.22 -7.08 0.98
C ILE A 228 -3.73 -5.71 1.42
N GLY A 229 -5.05 -5.61 1.63
CA GLY A 229 -5.71 -4.36 2.01
C GLY A 229 -6.15 -3.52 0.80
N PHE A 230 -7.13 -2.65 1.02
CA PHE A 230 -7.77 -1.88 -0.04
C PHE A 230 -7.50 -0.37 0.05
N ILE A 231 -6.94 0.08 1.17
CA ILE A 231 -6.83 1.52 1.48
C ILE A 231 -5.39 2.02 1.35
N ASN A 232 -4.45 1.39 2.07
CA ASN A 232 -3.05 1.78 2.10
C ASN A 232 -2.21 0.89 1.16
N ASP A 233 -1.15 1.45 0.57
CA ASP A 233 -0.15 0.63 -0.10
C ASP A 233 0.82 0.07 0.94
N SER A 234 1.04 -1.23 0.89
CA SER A 234 1.77 -1.96 1.92
C SER A 234 2.96 -2.71 1.34
N PHE A 235 4.07 -2.75 2.09
CA PHE A 235 5.31 -3.40 1.68
C PHE A 235 5.93 -4.16 2.86
N VAL A 236 6.49 -5.32 2.58
CA VAL A 236 7.32 -6.06 3.53
C VAL A 236 8.78 -5.73 3.30
N VAL A 237 9.50 -5.42 4.37
CA VAL A 237 10.92 -5.05 4.37
C VAL A 237 11.67 -6.07 5.21
N ARG A 238 12.30 -7.05 4.57
CA ARG A 238 13.01 -8.12 5.26
C ARG A 238 14.37 -7.66 5.78
N ALA A 239 14.77 -8.17 6.93
CA ALA A 239 16.14 -8.04 7.40
C ALA A 239 17.08 -8.87 6.51
N LYS A 240 18.27 -8.35 6.18
CA LYS A 240 19.29 -9.11 5.45
C LYS A 240 19.89 -10.23 6.27
N GLN A 241 20.00 -10.05 7.59
CA GLN A 241 20.55 -11.05 8.49
C GLN A 241 19.42 -11.76 9.25
N LYS A 242 19.52 -13.10 9.31
CA LYS A 242 18.56 -13.92 10.04
C LYS A 242 18.56 -13.60 11.54
N GLY A 243 17.37 -13.35 12.08
CA GLY A 243 17.18 -13.04 13.51
C GLY A 243 17.17 -11.55 13.83
N GLU A 244 17.43 -10.70 12.86
CA GLU A 244 17.22 -9.26 12.98
C GLU A 244 15.76 -8.89 12.66
N ARG A 245 15.37 -7.66 13.04
CA ARG A 245 14.00 -7.17 12.84
C ARG A 245 13.70 -6.92 11.38
N SER A 246 12.62 -7.47 10.90
CA SER A 246 11.96 -7.11 9.64
C SER A 246 10.89 -6.05 9.90
N TYR A 247 10.46 -5.36 8.86
CA TYR A 247 9.56 -4.22 9.00
C TYR A 247 8.37 -4.31 8.02
N PHE A 248 7.33 -3.56 8.34
CA PHE A 248 6.16 -3.38 7.51
C PHE A 248 6.02 -1.89 7.20
N LEU A 249 6.24 -1.52 5.94
CA LEU A 249 6.18 -0.15 5.45
C LEU A 249 4.82 0.09 4.80
N GLN A 250 4.20 1.23 5.11
CA GLN A 250 2.92 1.62 4.50
C GLN A 250 2.92 3.07 4.03
N ARG A 251 2.36 3.29 2.84
CA ARG A 251 1.92 4.60 2.38
C ARG A 251 0.48 4.81 2.84
N ILE A 252 0.26 5.81 3.68
CA ILE A 252 -1.04 6.14 4.26
C ILE A 252 -1.89 6.85 3.21
N ASN A 253 -3.11 6.38 2.98
CA ASN A 253 -4.07 7.06 2.13
C ASN A 253 -4.63 8.31 2.83
N HIS A 254 -3.93 9.42 2.70
CA HIS A 254 -4.28 10.69 3.33
C HIS A 254 -5.52 11.38 2.71
N HIS A 255 -6.05 10.86 1.61
CA HIS A 255 -7.35 11.31 1.08
C HIS A 255 -8.51 10.77 1.94
N ILE A 256 -8.36 9.58 2.53
CA ILE A 256 -9.32 8.99 3.47
C ILE A 256 -8.99 9.47 4.88
N PHE A 257 -7.73 9.33 5.31
CA PHE A 257 -7.25 9.72 6.64
C PHE A 257 -6.68 11.15 6.60
N GLN A 258 -7.53 12.15 6.56
CA GLN A 258 -7.11 13.55 6.37
C GLN A 258 -6.27 14.07 7.54
N ASN A 259 -6.50 13.60 8.76
CA ASN A 259 -5.70 13.92 9.94
C ASN A 259 -4.69 12.80 10.23
N VAL A 260 -3.63 12.71 9.41
CA VAL A 260 -2.59 11.68 9.57
C VAL A 260 -1.88 11.77 10.92
N GLU A 261 -1.63 12.96 11.43
CA GLU A 261 -0.99 13.14 12.73
C GLU A 261 -1.87 12.56 13.86
N GLY A 262 -3.15 12.93 13.90
CA GLY A 262 -4.09 12.39 14.88
C GLY A 262 -4.25 10.88 14.78
N LEU A 263 -4.30 10.34 13.56
CA LEU A 263 -4.31 8.89 13.30
C LEU A 263 -3.10 8.20 13.95
N GLN A 264 -1.90 8.71 13.70
CA GLN A 264 -0.68 8.10 14.23
C GLN A 264 -0.58 8.25 15.76
N GLN A 265 -1.07 9.35 16.32
CA GLN A 265 -1.17 9.54 17.77
C GLN A 265 -2.16 8.56 18.41
N ASN A 266 -3.31 8.30 17.79
CA ASN A 266 -4.25 7.28 18.26
C ASN A 266 -3.58 5.91 18.35
N ILE A 267 -2.92 5.49 17.24
CA ILE A 267 -2.22 4.20 17.17
C ILE A 267 -1.14 4.11 18.25
N SER A 268 -0.31 5.13 18.41
CA SER A 268 0.74 5.17 19.43
C SER A 268 0.17 5.03 20.84
N LYS A 269 -0.85 5.85 21.19
CA LYS A 269 -1.49 5.80 22.52
C LYS A 269 -2.09 4.43 22.82
N VAL A 270 -2.80 3.85 21.86
CA VAL A 270 -3.44 2.54 22.00
C VAL A 270 -2.40 1.44 22.17
N THR A 271 -1.39 1.41 21.31
CA THR A 271 -0.36 0.36 21.36
C THR A 271 0.52 0.48 22.60
N GLU A 272 0.89 1.68 23.03
CA GLU A 272 1.64 1.91 24.25
C GLU A 272 0.84 1.55 25.51
N HIS A 273 -0.47 1.86 25.52
CA HIS A 273 -1.35 1.49 26.62
C HIS A 273 -1.46 -0.02 26.77
N ILE A 274 -1.72 -0.74 25.65
CA ILE A 274 -1.77 -2.21 25.64
C ILE A 274 -0.43 -2.80 26.06
N ARG A 275 0.70 -2.28 25.53
CA ARG A 275 2.05 -2.74 25.87
C ARG A 275 2.32 -2.64 27.37
N ARG A 276 1.96 -1.52 28.00
CA ARG A 276 2.12 -1.34 29.45
C ARG A 276 1.30 -2.37 30.24
N LYS A 277 0.06 -2.65 29.83
CA LYS A 277 -0.80 -3.65 30.48
C LYS A 277 -0.26 -5.08 30.34
N LEU A 278 0.20 -5.45 29.14
CA LEU A 278 0.83 -6.75 28.91
C LEU A 278 2.08 -6.93 29.78
N ALA A 279 2.93 -5.90 29.85
CA ALA A 279 4.13 -5.92 30.70
C ALA A 279 3.78 -6.03 32.19
N ALA A 280 2.77 -5.28 32.66
CA ALA A 280 2.30 -5.36 34.06
C ALA A 280 1.67 -6.72 34.41
N ALA A 281 1.10 -7.42 33.43
CA ALA A 281 0.59 -8.79 33.58
C ALA A 281 1.69 -9.87 33.51
N GLY A 282 2.95 -9.50 33.27
CA GLY A 282 4.08 -10.44 33.14
C GLY A 282 4.08 -11.23 31.84
N GLU A 283 3.38 -10.73 30.80
CA GLU A 283 3.35 -11.38 29.49
C GLU A 283 4.72 -11.35 28.82
N THR A 284 5.05 -12.43 28.11
CA THR A 284 6.26 -12.55 27.27
C THR A 284 5.93 -12.33 25.81
N ASP A 285 6.93 -12.13 24.95
CA ASP A 285 6.78 -11.90 23.52
C ASP A 285 5.81 -10.74 23.18
N ILE A 286 5.90 -9.65 23.96
CA ILE A 286 4.98 -8.51 23.84
C ILE A 286 5.09 -7.87 22.45
N GLU A 287 6.28 -7.88 21.85
CA GLU A 287 6.54 -7.37 20.50
C GLU A 287 5.73 -8.09 19.40
N ARG A 288 5.22 -9.31 19.68
CA ARG A 288 4.34 -10.04 18.77
C ARG A 288 2.85 -9.87 19.12
N LYS A 289 2.52 -9.34 20.32
CA LYS A 289 1.15 -9.23 20.84
C LYS A 289 0.53 -7.85 20.64
N VAL A 290 1.34 -6.85 20.30
CA VAL A 290 0.89 -5.49 20.01
C VAL A 290 1.78 -4.87 18.95
N LEU A 291 1.21 -4.11 18.03
CA LEU A 291 1.96 -3.39 16.99
C LEU A 291 3.01 -2.45 17.61
N GLU A 292 4.16 -2.39 16.96
CA GLU A 292 5.26 -1.48 17.33
C GLU A 292 5.53 -0.53 16.16
N LEU A 293 5.22 0.77 16.36
CA LEU A 293 5.59 1.83 15.43
C LEU A 293 7.10 2.08 15.51
N VAL A 294 7.74 2.20 14.36
CA VAL A 294 9.13 2.66 14.26
C VAL A 294 9.11 4.17 14.01
N PRO A 295 9.60 4.99 14.96
CA PRO A 295 9.62 6.44 14.75
C PRO A 295 10.62 6.83 13.66
N THR A 296 10.45 8.03 13.14
CA THR A 296 11.48 8.64 12.30
C THR A 296 12.70 9.03 13.15
N THR A 297 13.81 9.32 12.50
CA THR A 297 15.08 9.73 13.17
C THR A 297 14.93 11.05 13.94
N ASP A 298 13.94 11.88 13.60
CA ASP A 298 13.56 13.10 14.32
C ASP A 298 12.41 12.88 15.34
N GLY A 299 12.03 11.62 15.58
CA GLY A 299 11.07 11.21 16.60
C GLY A 299 9.59 11.31 16.24
N LYS A 300 9.25 11.57 14.96
CA LYS A 300 7.85 11.57 14.49
C LYS A 300 7.36 10.14 14.22
N LEU A 301 6.05 9.97 14.15
CA LEU A 301 5.40 8.67 13.91
C LEU A 301 5.10 8.41 12.43
N TYR A 302 5.46 9.34 11.56
CA TYR A 302 5.32 9.25 10.11
C TYR A 302 6.34 10.14 9.41
N TYR A 303 6.68 9.79 8.19
CA TYR A 303 7.44 10.63 7.27
C TYR A 303 6.51 11.18 6.19
N ARG A 304 6.65 12.48 5.89
CA ARG A 304 5.96 13.11 4.77
C ARG A 304 6.97 13.44 3.68
N THR A 305 6.79 12.85 2.51
CA THR A 305 7.66 13.12 1.35
C THR A 305 7.50 14.57 0.85
N PRO A 306 8.49 15.09 0.12
CA PRO A 306 8.36 16.38 -0.55
C PRO A 306 7.18 16.46 -1.55
N THR A 307 6.76 15.32 -2.10
CA THR A 307 5.59 15.18 -2.99
C THR A 307 4.25 15.17 -2.24
N GLY A 308 4.28 15.04 -0.92
CA GLY A 308 3.10 15.12 -0.07
C GLY A 308 2.55 13.79 0.43
N ASP A 309 3.15 12.66 0.06
CA ASP A 309 2.77 11.34 0.54
C ASP A 309 3.20 11.12 1.99
N TYR A 310 2.42 10.35 2.73
CA TYR A 310 2.69 10.02 4.12
C TYR A 310 3.05 8.54 4.27
N TRP A 311 4.11 8.26 5.00
CA TRP A 311 4.65 6.93 5.21
C TRP A 311 4.83 6.62 6.68
N ARG A 312 4.61 5.37 7.04
CA ARG A 312 4.87 4.84 8.39
C ARG A 312 5.52 3.47 8.32
N VAL A 313 6.20 3.10 9.40
CA VAL A 313 6.84 1.80 9.55
C VAL A 313 6.39 1.15 10.85
N TYR A 314 6.07 -0.13 10.77
CA TYR A 314 5.90 -1.02 11.93
C TYR A 314 7.00 -2.07 11.95
N VAL A 315 7.30 -2.60 13.13
CA VAL A 315 8.04 -3.86 13.22
C VAL A 315 7.14 -4.98 12.69
N LEU A 316 7.66 -5.81 11.79
CA LEU A 316 6.90 -6.93 11.23
C LEU A 316 6.68 -8.01 12.30
N ILE A 317 5.44 -8.43 12.46
CA ILE A 317 5.10 -9.57 13.30
C ILE A 317 5.42 -10.84 12.52
N GLU A 318 6.53 -11.47 12.84
CA GLU A 318 6.96 -12.70 12.15
C GLU A 318 6.24 -13.94 12.64
N ARG A 319 6.22 -15.01 11.84
CA ARG A 319 5.59 -16.29 12.15
C ARG A 319 4.13 -16.14 12.57
N ALA A 320 3.42 -15.28 11.86
CA ALA A 320 2.01 -14.99 12.08
C ALA A 320 1.25 -15.13 10.76
N THR A 321 0.00 -15.55 10.86
CA THR A 321 -0.91 -15.69 9.72
C THR A 321 -2.23 -14.98 10.01
N SER A 322 -2.91 -14.52 8.96
CA SER A 322 -4.31 -14.07 9.05
C SER A 322 -5.24 -15.16 8.53
N GLN A 323 -6.52 -15.10 8.91
CA GLN A 323 -7.55 -16.04 8.46
C GLN A 323 -8.58 -15.29 7.61
N GLU A 324 -9.07 -15.94 6.57
CA GLU A 324 -10.12 -15.40 5.70
C GLU A 324 -11.48 -16.06 5.94
N ARG A 325 -11.47 -17.32 6.39
CA ARG A 325 -12.71 -18.08 6.66
C ARG A 325 -13.03 -18.13 8.14
N VAL A 326 -14.30 -17.96 8.44
CA VAL A 326 -14.81 -18.01 9.81
C VAL A 326 -15.50 -19.35 10.05
N THR A 327 -15.04 -20.05 11.09
CA THR A 327 -15.67 -21.26 11.66
C THR A 327 -16.15 -20.91 13.07
N PRO A 328 -17.02 -21.72 13.70
CA PRO A 328 -17.40 -21.47 15.10
C PRO A 328 -16.20 -21.38 16.04
N GLU A 329 -15.17 -22.20 15.82
CA GLU A 329 -13.95 -22.14 16.63
C GLU A 329 -13.18 -20.83 16.43
N SER A 330 -12.94 -20.45 15.16
CA SER A 330 -12.24 -19.17 14.88
C SER A 330 -13.08 -17.96 15.29
N ALA A 331 -14.41 -18.01 15.20
CA ALA A 331 -15.31 -16.98 15.70
C ALA A 331 -15.20 -16.80 17.23
N TYR A 332 -15.15 -17.90 17.98
CA TYR A 332 -14.93 -17.84 19.42
C TYR A 332 -13.59 -17.18 19.76
N LEU A 333 -12.50 -17.62 19.09
CA LEU A 333 -11.17 -17.05 19.30
C LEU A 333 -11.10 -15.57 18.90
N THR A 334 -11.76 -15.19 17.81
CA THR A 334 -11.88 -13.80 17.37
C THR A 334 -12.64 -12.94 18.40
N GLY A 335 -13.73 -13.48 18.96
CA GLY A 335 -14.46 -12.84 20.06
C GLY A 335 -13.57 -12.62 21.28
N GLU A 336 -12.79 -13.62 21.69
CA GLU A 336 -11.83 -13.46 22.78
C GLU A 336 -10.79 -12.36 22.47
N ALA A 337 -10.30 -12.29 21.23
CA ALA A 337 -9.29 -11.30 20.84
C ALA A 337 -9.84 -9.87 20.90
N PHE A 338 -10.99 -9.58 20.27
CA PHE A 338 -11.57 -8.24 20.29
C PHE A 338 -12.13 -7.86 21.68
N GLY A 339 -12.72 -8.82 22.40
CA GLY A 339 -13.15 -8.59 23.80
C GLY A 339 -11.98 -8.22 24.71
N ARG A 340 -10.84 -8.90 24.56
CA ARG A 340 -9.60 -8.59 25.28
C ARG A 340 -9.02 -7.23 24.87
N PHE A 341 -8.99 -6.92 23.58
CA PHE A 341 -8.53 -5.64 23.07
C PHE A 341 -9.30 -4.47 23.68
N GLN A 342 -10.63 -4.54 23.65
CA GLN A 342 -11.47 -3.51 24.27
C GLN A 342 -11.35 -3.47 25.79
N CYS A 343 -11.21 -4.63 26.46
CA CYS A 343 -10.96 -4.69 27.89
C CYS A 343 -9.64 -4.03 28.29
N GLN A 344 -8.60 -4.24 27.51
CA GLN A 344 -7.31 -3.56 27.71
C GLN A 344 -7.41 -2.04 27.56
N LEU A 345 -8.33 -1.54 26.76
CA LEU A 345 -8.54 -0.11 26.51
C LEU A 345 -9.66 0.51 27.35
N SER A 346 -10.34 -0.26 28.19
CA SER A 346 -11.54 0.19 28.92
C SER A 346 -11.29 1.31 29.92
N ASP A 347 -10.06 1.47 30.41
CA ASP A 347 -9.60 2.51 31.33
C ASP A 347 -8.83 3.65 30.63
N LEU A 348 -8.65 3.60 29.31
CA LEU A 348 -8.15 4.71 28.53
C LEU A 348 -9.32 5.64 28.17
N PRO A 349 -9.32 6.92 28.59
CA PRO A 349 -10.38 7.84 28.26
C PRO A 349 -10.58 7.98 26.75
N PHE A 350 -11.80 7.86 26.29
CA PHE A 350 -12.08 7.88 24.84
C PHE A 350 -11.78 9.25 24.20
N ASP A 351 -11.86 10.33 24.95
CA ASP A 351 -11.59 11.71 24.52
C ASP A 351 -10.08 12.03 24.39
N GLU A 352 -9.22 11.11 24.77
CA GLU A 352 -7.78 11.18 24.45
C GLU A 352 -7.48 10.84 23.00
N LEU A 353 -8.41 10.21 22.28
CA LEU A 353 -8.29 9.86 20.87
C LEU A 353 -9.15 10.80 20.02
N CYS A 354 -8.67 11.11 18.83
CA CYS A 354 -9.48 11.80 17.82
C CYS A 354 -10.23 10.81 16.93
N GLU A 355 -11.29 11.26 16.27
CA GLU A 355 -11.91 10.50 15.19
C GLU A 355 -10.97 10.52 13.96
N SER A 356 -10.37 9.38 13.62
CA SER A 356 -9.48 9.25 12.45
C SER A 356 -10.24 9.46 11.14
N ILE A 357 -11.51 9.08 11.11
CA ILE A 357 -12.49 9.41 10.07
C ILE A 357 -13.70 10.07 10.76
N PRO A 358 -13.93 11.37 10.60
CA PRO A 358 -15.01 12.07 11.25
C PRO A 358 -16.38 11.44 10.96
N ASN A 359 -17.20 11.25 12.02
CA ASN A 359 -18.53 10.66 11.93
C ASN A 359 -18.58 9.28 11.26
N PHE A 360 -17.53 8.45 11.39
CA PHE A 360 -17.40 7.18 10.68
C PHE A 360 -18.61 6.26 10.93
N HIS A 361 -18.93 5.99 12.18
CA HIS A 361 -20.08 5.19 12.60
C HIS A 361 -21.20 6.02 13.28
N ASN A 362 -21.36 7.28 12.89
CA ASN A 362 -22.45 8.13 13.34
C ASN A 362 -23.65 7.98 12.40
N ILE A 363 -24.68 7.26 12.81
CA ILE A 363 -25.84 6.96 11.97
C ILE A 363 -26.67 8.20 11.61
N GLU A 364 -26.79 9.17 12.55
CA GLU A 364 -27.55 10.40 12.28
C GLU A 364 -26.89 11.20 11.15
N PHE A 365 -25.55 11.29 11.17
CA PHE A 365 -24.79 11.91 10.08
C PHE A 365 -24.95 11.17 8.76
N ARG A 366 -24.90 9.83 8.76
CA ARG A 366 -25.10 9.04 7.55
C ARG A 366 -26.49 9.22 6.95
N LEU A 367 -27.50 9.31 7.80
CA LEU A 367 -28.88 9.60 7.36
C LEU A 367 -29.03 11.02 6.81
N GLN A 368 -28.34 12.00 7.38
CA GLN A 368 -28.30 13.35 6.81
C GLN A 368 -27.68 13.33 5.40
N GLN A 369 -26.55 12.64 5.21
CA GLN A 369 -25.93 12.49 3.88
C GLN A 369 -26.87 11.81 2.89
N LEU A 370 -27.65 10.81 3.31
CA LEU A 370 -28.66 10.17 2.49
C LEU A 370 -29.76 11.15 2.09
N ASP A 371 -30.28 11.95 3.04
CA ASP A 371 -31.32 12.95 2.75
C ASP A 371 -30.85 13.97 1.71
N GLU A 372 -29.60 14.44 1.84
CA GLU A 372 -28.96 15.32 0.87
C GLU A 372 -28.85 14.67 -0.52
N ALA A 373 -28.40 13.39 -0.58
CA ALA A 373 -28.29 12.65 -1.84
C ALA A 373 -29.68 12.40 -2.49
N LEU A 374 -30.70 12.09 -1.67
CA LEU A 374 -32.09 11.93 -2.16
C LEU A 374 -32.71 13.23 -2.65
N ALA A 375 -32.36 14.36 -2.05
CA ALA A 375 -32.81 15.68 -2.50
C ALA A 375 -32.12 16.11 -3.79
N ALA A 376 -30.83 15.84 -3.93
CA ALA A 376 -30.05 16.20 -5.10
C ALA A 376 -30.33 15.28 -6.30
N ASP A 377 -30.51 13.98 -6.08
CA ASP A 377 -30.73 12.91 -7.06
C ASP A 377 -29.93 13.08 -8.37
N VAL A 378 -28.64 13.35 -8.22
CA VAL A 378 -27.72 13.78 -9.29
C VAL A 378 -27.66 12.81 -10.50
N LYS A 379 -28.06 11.56 -10.30
CA LYS A 379 -28.11 10.52 -11.33
C LYS A 379 -29.54 10.08 -11.72
N GLY A 380 -30.57 10.66 -11.11
CA GLY A 380 -31.97 10.28 -11.36
C GLY A 380 -32.31 8.85 -10.92
N ARG A 381 -31.60 8.31 -9.93
CA ARG A 381 -31.73 6.91 -9.51
C ARG A 381 -32.76 6.68 -8.39
N LYS A 382 -33.22 7.74 -7.73
CA LYS A 382 -34.14 7.70 -6.57
C LYS A 382 -35.46 7.00 -6.90
N ALA A 383 -36.09 7.36 -8.03
CA ALA A 383 -37.41 6.86 -8.36
C ALA A 383 -37.48 5.33 -8.52
N ALA A 384 -36.40 4.72 -9.00
CA ALA A 384 -36.27 3.27 -9.16
C ALA A 384 -35.97 2.51 -7.83
N CYS A 385 -35.68 3.23 -6.74
CA CYS A 385 -35.24 2.67 -5.47
C CYS A 385 -36.12 3.08 -4.28
N MET A 386 -37.39 3.43 -4.53
CA MET A 386 -38.30 3.86 -3.45
C MET A 386 -38.61 2.77 -2.43
N ASP A 387 -38.48 1.50 -2.80
CA ASP A 387 -38.51 0.36 -1.90
C ASP A 387 -37.42 0.45 -0.83
N ILE A 388 -36.17 0.74 -1.23
CA ILE A 388 -35.03 0.91 -0.33
C ILE A 388 -35.22 2.15 0.55
N VAL A 389 -35.65 3.28 -0.03
CA VAL A 389 -35.93 4.51 0.72
C VAL A 389 -36.95 4.25 1.83
N ASN A 390 -38.05 3.56 1.51
CA ASN A 390 -39.10 3.23 2.48
C ASN A 390 -38.58 2.27 3.57
N ALA A 391 -37.79 1.26 3.20
CA ALA A 391 -37.20 0.32 4.15
C ALA A 391 -36.23 1.00 5.12
N ILE A 392 -35.44 1.97 4.64
CA ILE A 392 -34.56 2.77 5.50
C ILE A 392 -35.37 3.66 6.43
N ASN A 393 -36.36 4.40 5.88
CA ASN A 393 -37.14 5.36 6.68
C ASN A 393 -37.99 4.70 7.77
N SER A 394 -38.52 3.49 7.54
CA SER A 394 -39.30 2.77 8.54
C SER A 394 -38.50 2.37 9.78
N ARG A 395 -37.16 2.31 9.70
CA ARG A 395 -36.25 1.90 10.78
C ARG A 395 -35.47 3.06 11.39
N ARG A 396 -35.58 4.26 10.81
CA ARG A 396 -34.75 5.42 11.12
C ARG A 396 -34.73 5.79 12.59
N GLU A 397 -35.89 5.84 13.25
CA GLU A 397 -35.98 6.23 14.64
C GLU A 397 -35.33 5.22 15.58
N GLU A 398 -35.57 3.93 15.33
CA GLU A 398 -34.96 2.84 16.11
C GLU A 398 -33.43 2.85 15.93
N MET A 399 -32.93 3.04 14.73
CA MET A 399 -31.49 2.98 14.45
C MET A 399 -30.71 4.19 14.98
N CYS A 400 -31.37 5.29 15.38
CA CYS A 400 -30.76 6.41 16.09
C CYS A 400 -30.74 6.22 17.63
N LEU A 401 -31.12 5.05 18.15
CA LEU A 401 -31.18 4.77 19.58
C LEU A 401 -29.85 4.98 20.31
N ALA A 402 -28.73 4.52 19.73
CA ALA A 402 -27.41 4.64 20.37
C ALA A 402 -27.03 6.10 20.60
N GLU A 403 -27.21 6.98 19.60
CA GLU A 403 -26.90 8.40 19.70
C GLU A 403 -27.80 9.10 20.72
N ARG A 404 -29.09 8.72 20.80
CA ARG A 404 -30.02 9.22 21.80
C ARG A 404 -29.60 8.82 23.22
N LEU A 405 -29.30 7.54 23.45
CA LEU A 405 -28.86 7.04 24.75
C LEU A 405 -27.54 7.64 25.23
N PHE A 406 -26.62 7.94 24.28
CA PHE A 406 -25.41 8.67 24.62
C PHE A 406 -25.71 10.09 25.11
N ARG A 407 -26.55 10.83 24.39
CA ARG A 407 -26.98 12.19 24.82
C ARG A 407 -27.69 12.19 26.17
N GLU A 408 -28.37 11.11 26.50
CA GLU A 408 -29.02 10.90 27.81
C GLU A 408 -28.04 10.43 28.92
N GLY A 409 -26.76 10.21 28.58
CA GLY A 409 -25.75 9.72 29.51
C GLY A 409 -25.92 8.25 29.92
N LYS A 410 -26.72 7.47 29.18
CA LYS A 410 -27.01 6.06 29.46
C LYS A 410 -26.06 5.09 28.76
N LEU A 411 -25.60 5.42 27.56
CA LEU A 411 -24.67 4.61 26.79
C LEU A 411 -23.32 5.32 26.70
N PRO A 412 -22.23 4.75 27.22
CA PRO A 412 -20.91 5.39 27.12
C PRO A 412 -20.29 5.23 25.74
N LYS A 413 -19.44 6.20 25.32
CA LYS A 413 -18.45 5.99 24.27
C LYS A 413 -17.22 5.31 24.86
N ARG A 414 -16.57 4.50 24.05
CA ARG A 414 -15.32 3.79 24.37
C ARG A 414 -14.38 3.85 23.17
N ILE A 415 -13.18 3.35 23.33
CA ILE A 415 -12.25 3.17 22.22
C ILE A 415 -12.58 1.87 21.51
N ASN A 416 -12.84 1.96 20.21
CA ASN A 416 -13.21 0.86 19.34
C ASN A 416 -12.23 0.71 18.18
N HIS A 417 -12.18 -0.49 17.61
CA HIS A 417 -11.39 -0.78 16.42
C HIS A 417 -12.06 -0.23 15.15
N CYS A 418 -13.37 -0.32 15.07
CA CYS A 418 -14.26 0.11 13.99
C CYS A 418 -14.05 -0.61 12.63
N ASP A 419 -13.27 -1.70 12.59
CA ASP A 419 -13.13 -2.62 11.44
C ASP A 419 -12.76 -4.02 11.97
N THR A 420 -13.71 -4.69 12.62
CA THR A 420 -13.50 -5.93 13.37
C THR A 420 -13.59 -7.19 12.50
N LYS A 421 -12.90 -7.21 11.38
CA LYS A 421 -12.80 -8.38 10.50
C LYS A 421 -11.81 -9.40 11.05
N VAL A 422 -12.04 -10.68 10.74
CA VAL A 422 -11.13 -11.77 11.18
C VAL A 422 -9.72 -11.62 10.62
N ASN A 423 -9.56 -11.04 9.43
CA ASN A 423 -8.26 -10.79 8.81
C ASN A 423 -7.47 -9.65 9.47
N ASN A 424 -8.08 -8.88 10.38
CA ASN A 424 -7.40 -7.90 11.23
C ASN A 424 -6.86 -8.51 12.54
N ILE A 425 -6.80 -9.84 12.61
CA ILE A 425 -6.15 -10.58 13.69
C ILE A 425 -5.01 -11.41 13.12
N MET A 426 -3.85 -11.29 13.75
CA MET A 426 -2.73 -12.18 13.50
C MET A 426 -2.81 -13.37 14.46
N PHE A 427 -2.65 -14.57 13.91
CA PHE A 427 -2.65 -15.84 14.64
C PHE A 427 -1.24 -16.41 14.68
N ASP A 428 -0.89 -17.05 15.79
CA ASP A 428 0.36 -17.77 15.92
C ASP A 428 0.35 -19.11 15.15
N GLU A 429 1.46 -19.83 15.19
CA GLU A 429 1.63 -21.14 14.51
C GLU A 429 0.70 -22.22 15.07
N ALA A 430 0.15 -22.04 16.28
CA ALA A 430 -0.84 -22.92 16.90
C ALA A 430 -2.29 -22.51 16.61
N GLY A 431 -2.50 -21.46 15.81
CA GLY A 431 -3.82 -20.93 15.48
C GLY A 431 -4.49 -20.14 16.59
N LYS A 432 -3.71 -19.64 17.57
CA LYS A 432 -4.23 -18.76 18.62
C LYS A 432 -4.11 -17.29 18.22
N PRO A 433 -5.13 -16.46 18.53
CA PRO A 433 -5.07 -15.02 18.34
C PRO A 433 -3.92 -14.40 19.13
N MET A 434 -3.10 -13.63 18.45
CA MET A 434 -1.89 -13.06 19.01
C MET A 434 -1.92 -11.54 19.05
N CYS A 435 -2.19 -10.89 17.92
CA CYS A 435 -2.18 -9.44 17.77
C CYS A 435 -3.34 -8.94 16.93
N ILE A 436 -3.94 -7.85 17.35
CA ILE A 436 -4.90 -7.06 16.54
C ILE A 436 -4.09 -6.06 15.71
N VAL A 437 -4.36 -6.02 14.42
CA VAL A 437 -3.68 -5.18 13.44
C VAL A 437 -4.68 -4.26 12.72
N ASP A 438 -4.18 -3.41 11.82
CA ASP A 438 -4.98 -2.43 11.07
C ASP A 438 -5.75 -1.45 11.97
N LEU A 439 -4.98 -0.75 12.83
CA LEU A 439 -5.53 0.19 13.82
C LEU A 439 -5.90 1.56 13.25
N ASP A 440 -6.04 1.70 11.93
CA ASP A 440 -6.31 2.99 11.29
C ASP A 440 -7.67 3.59 11.63
N THR A 441 -8.61 2.73 11.96
CA THR A 441 -9.96 3.10 12.35
C THR A 441 -10.18 3.10 13.86
N VAL A 442 -9.10 2.96 14.65
CA VAL A 442 -9.23 3.02 16.12
C VAL A 442 -9.57 4.44 16.56
N MET A 443 -10.78 4.60 17.10
CA MET A 443 -11.33 5.89 17.50
C MET A 443 -12.44 5.75 18.55
N PRO A 444 -12.90 6.86 19.14
CA PRO A 444 -14.08 6.87 20.00
C PRO A 444 -15.35 6.39 19.28
N GLY A 445 -16.12 5.50 19.93
CA GLY A 445 -17.37 4.97 19.40
C GLY A 445 -18.13 4.15 20.42
N TYR A 446 -19.12 3.39 19.96
CA TYR A 446 -19.88 2.45 20.81
C TYR A 446 -19.35 1.03 20.60
N VAL A 447 -19.24 0.23 21.65
CA VAL A 447 -18.88 -1.20 21.52
C VAL A 447 -19.81 -1.95 20.59
N LEU A 448 -21.03 -1.44 20.41
CA LEU A 448 -22.04 -1.93 19.48
C LEU A 448 -21.53 -1.96 18.03
N SER A 449 -20.68 -1.00 17.66
CA SER A 449 -20.09 -0.91 16.32
C SER A 449 -19.12 -2.07 16.08
N ASP A 450 -18.20 -2.33 16.99
CA ASP A 450 -17.24 -3.42 16.84
C ASP A 450 -17.92 -4.79 16.84
N PHE A 451 -18.83 -5.01 17.81
CA PHE A 451 -19.58 -6.24 17.85
C PHE A 451 -20.44 -6.45 16.60
N GLY A 452 -21.12 -5.40 16.16
CA GLY A 452 -22.01 -5.44 15.00
C GLY A 452 -21.27 -5.61 13.68
N ASP A 453 -20.09 -5.02 13.52
CA ASP A 453 -19.31 -5.12 12.28
C ASP A 453 -18.77 -6.54 12.06
N PHE A 454 -18.28 -7.20 13.10
CA PHE A 454 -17.93 -8.61 13.01
C PHE A 454 -19.13 -9.47 12.60
N MET A 455 -20.29 -9.25 13.23
CA MET A 455 -21.48 -10.03 12.92
C MET A 455 -21.98 -9.79 11.49
N ARG A 456 -21.91 -8.58 11.00
CA ARG A 456 -22.27 -8.20 9.63
C ARG A 456 -21.40 -8.93 8.60
N THR A 457 -20.13 -9.11 8.87
CA THR A 457 -19.17 -9.70 7.93
C THR A 457 -19.02 -11.22 8.12
N ALA A 458 -18.95 -11.70 9.33
CA ALA A 458 -18.60 -13.08 9.66
C ALA A 458 -19.81 -14.01 9.90
N ALA A 459 -20.89 -13.49 10.49
CA ALA A 459 -22.10 -14.26 10.72
C ALA A 459 -23.12 -14.16 9.56
N ASN A 460 -22.76 -13.50 8.45
CA ASN A 460 -23.49 -13.51 7.20
C ASN A 460 -23.08 -14.74 6.37
N THR A 461 -24.06 -15.50 5.86
CA THR A 461 -23.78 -16.66 5.00
C THR A 461 -23.49 -16.28 3.56
N GLY A 462 -23.92 -15.10 3.11
CA GLY A 462 -23.63 -14.54 1.80
C GLY A 462 -22.45 -13.55 1.81
N ALA A 463 -21.99 -13.16 0.63
CA ALA A 463 -20.99 -12.10 0.49
C ALA A 463 -21.62 -10.71 0.77
N GLU A 464 -20.77 -9.70 1.04
CA GLU A 464 -21.22 -8.32 1.24
C GLU A 464 -21.94 -7.74 0.01
N ASP A 465 -21.60 -8.24 -1.16
CA ASP A 465 -22.12 -7.87 -2.48
C ASP A 465 -22.75 -9.06 -3.22
N ASP A 466 -23.32 -10.04 -2.48
CA ASP A 466 -23.97 -11.20 -3.09
C ASP A 466 -25.21 -10.76 -3.88
N PRO A 467 -25.24 -10.96 -5.19
CA PRO A 467 -26.41 -10.61 -6.00
C PRO A 467 -27.61 -11.54 -5.76
N ASN A 468 -27.37 -12.74 -5.21
CA ASN A 468 -28.42 -13.69 -4.86
C ASN A 468 -28.78 -13.55 -3.38
N LEU A 469 -29.85 -12.80 -3.11
CA LEU A 469 -30.32 -12.51 -1.76
C LEU A 469 -30.74 -13.75 -0.97
N GLU A 470 -31.03 -14.87 -1.64
CA GLU A 470 -31.36 -16.15 -0.97
C GLU A 470 -30.14 -16.81 -0.29
N ASN A 471 -28.94 -16.37 -0.61
CA ASN A 471 -27.73 -16.82 0.08
C ASN A 471 -27.50 -16.13 1.43
N ILE A 472 -28.22 -15.02 1.68
CA ILE A 472 -27.98 -14.13 2.81
C ILE A 472 -28.87 -14.51 3.99
N HIS A 473 -28.25 -15.08 5.03
CA HIS A 473 -28.89 -15.45 6.30
C HIS A 473 -27.94 -15.17 7.46
N VAL A 474 -28.50 -15.18 8.68
CA VAL A 474 -27.70 -15.09 9.91
C VAL A 474 -27.27 -16.48 10.36
N ASN A 475 -25.96 -16.70 10.45
CA ASN A 475 -25.39 -17.89 11.06
C ASN A 475 -25.37 -17.75 12.59
N LEU A 476 -26.38 -18.31 13.28
CA LEU A 476 -26.50 -18.22 14.74
C LEU A 476 -25.42 -19.01 15.47
N GLU A 477 -24.81 -20.02 14.85
CA GLU A 477 -23.70 -20.77 15.46
C GLU A 477 -22.45 -19.88 15.57
N ILE A 478 -22.12 -19.15 14.49
CA ILE A 478 -21.05 -18.15 14.48
C ILE A 478 -21.35 -17.03 15.47
N PHE A 479 -22.59 -16.52 15.47
CA PHE A 479 -23.04 -15.50 16.41
C PHE A 479 -22.84 -15.95 17.88
N GLU A 480 -23.29 -17.14 18.25
CA GLU A 480 -23.15 -17.67 19.61
C GLU A 480 -21.67 -17.89 19.98
N ALA A 481 -20.89 -18.46 19.08
CA ALA A 481 -19.48 -18.73 19.32
C ALA A 481 -18.69 -17.44 19.59
N TYR A 482 -18.84 -16.44 18.71
CA TYR A 482 -18.20 -15.14 18.91
C TYR A 482 -18.67 -14.46 20.19
N THR A 483 -19.98 -14.41 20.43
CA THR A 483 -20.56 -13.79 21.62
C THR A 483 -19.99 -14.41 22.90
N ARG A 484 -19.83 -15.73 22.94
CA ARG A 484 -19.25 -16.45 24.08
C ARG A 484 -17.79 -16.05 24.31
N GLY A 485 -16.99 -15.98 23.24
CA GLY A 485 -15.58 -15.54 23.32
C GLY A 485 -15.47 -14.07 23.74
N TYR A 486 -16.27 -13.22 23.13
CA TYR A 486 -16.29 -11.78 23.39
C TYR A 486 -16.67 -11.45 24.83
N LEU A 487 -17.82 -11.95 25.31
CA LEU A 487 -18.33 -11.68 26.67
C LEU A 487 -17.46 -12.30 27.77
N LYS A 488 -16.69 -13.36 27.47
CA LYS A 488 -15.69 -13.91 28.40
C LYS A 488 -14.59 -12.89 28.73
N GLN A 489 -14.21 -12.08 27.77
CA GLN A 489 -13.12 -11.11 27.91
C GLN A 489 -13.61 -9.68 28.17
N ALA A 490 -14.76 -9.30 27.63
CA ALA A 490 -15.32 -7.95 27.72
C ALA A 490 -16.06 -7.71 29.06
N THR A 491 -15.33 -7.91 30.16
CA THR A 491 -15.88 -7.81 31.56
C THR A 491 -16.23 -6.38 31.97
N PHE A 492 -15.76 -5.39 31.25
CA PHE A 492 -16.00 -3.96 31.47
C PHE A 492 -17.40 -3.49 31.03
N LEU A 493 -18.11 -4.29 30.24
CA LEU A 493 -19.40 -3.90 29.66
C LEU A 493 -20.47 -3.69 30.76
N THR A 494 -21.18 -2.59 30.65
CA THR A 494 -22.41 -2.32 31.43
C THR A 494 -23.55 -3.22 30.98
N ASP A 495 -24.58 -3.34 31.80
CA ASP A 495 -25.73 -4.18 31.43
C ASP A 495 -26.45 -3.65 30.18
N ILE A 496 -26.58 -2.31 30.01
CA ILE A 496 -27.17 -1.72 28.80
C ILE A 496 -26.36 -1.99 27.54
N GLU A 497 -25.02 -1.97 27.65
CA GLU A 497 -24.17 -2.32 26.50
C GLU A 497 -24.40 -3.78 26.07
N LYS A 498 -24.53 -4.72 27.01
CA LYS A 498 -24.83 -6.13 26.73
C LYS A 498 -26.21 -6.32 26.11
N GLU A 499 -27.24 -5.66 26.69
CA GLU A 499 -28.61 -5.71 26.17
C GLU A 499 -28.73 -5.21 24.74
N LEU A 500 -27.89 -4.22 24.35
CA LEU A 500 -27.92 -3.60 23.04
C LEU A 500 -27.03 -4.30 22.01
N LEU A 501 -26.27 -5.36 22.31
CA LEU A 501 -25.45 -6.06 21.33
C LEU A 501 -26.22 -6.57 20.10
N PRO A 502 -27.47 -7.16 20.24
CA PRO A 502 -28.26 -7.55 19.07
C PRO A 502 -28.73 -6.36 18.24
N TYR A 503 -29.00 -5.22 18.88
CA TYR A 503 -29.25 -3.98 18.17
C TYR A 503 -28.02 -3.50 17.40
N GLY A 504 -26.80 -3.62 17.97
CA GLY A 504 -25.54 -3.29 17.30
C GLY A 504 -25.36 -4.02 15.97
N CYS A 505 -25.73 -5.30 15.91
CA CYS A 505 -25.69 -6.07 14.65
C CYS A 505 -26.59 -5.44 13.58
N ARG A 506 -27.82 -5.11 13.93
CA ARG A 506 -28.78 -4.47 13.03
C ARG A 506 -28.34 -3.05 12.64
N LEU A 507 -27.79 -2.29 13.59
CA LEU A 507 -27.30 -0.93 13.36
C LEU A 507 -26.21 -0.91 12.29
N LEU A 508 -25.24 -1.84 12.34
CA LEU A 508 -24.13 -1.85 11.37
C LEU A 508 -24.59 -2.29 9.97
N SER A 509 -25.47 -3.28 9.85
CA SER A 509 -26.07 -3.66 8.57
C SER A 509 -26.92 -2.53 7.98
N TYR A 510 -27.72 -1.85 8.81
CA TYR A 510 -28.45 -0.66 8.40
C TYR A 510 -27.53 0.48 7.96
N MET A 511 -26.49 0.76 8.71
CA MET A 511 -25.52 1.82 8.39
C MET A 511 -24.83 1.57 7.06
N GLN A 512 -24.41 0.34 6.78
CA GLN A 512 -23.80 0.00 5.50
C GLN A 512 -24.82 0.07 4.35
N THR A 513 -26.07 -0.32 4.57
CA THR A 513 -27.17 -0.09 3.61
C THR A 513 -27.28 1.40 3.26
N VAL A 514 -27.33 2.28 4.26
CA VAL A 514 -27.40 3.73 4.07
C VAL A 514 -26.16 4.25 3.32
N ARG A 515 -24.96 3.82 3.67
CA ARG A 515 -23.72 4.30 3.08
C ARG A 515 -23.58 3.88 1.61
N PHE A 516 -23.83 2.60 1.28
CA PHE A 516 -23.76 2.12 -0.11
C PHE A 516 -24.84 2.78 -0.96
N PHE A 517 -26.04 2.96 -0.42
CA PHE A 517 -27.13 3.60 -1.13
C PHE A 517 -26.87 5.09 -1.39
N THR A 518 -26.31 5.79 -0.41
CA THR A 518 -25.91 7.21 -0.56
C THR A 518 -24.87 7.35 -1.67
N ASP A 519 -23.86 6.49 -1.71
CA ASP A 519 -22.84 6.53 -2.76
C ASP A 519 -23.39 6.19 -4.13
N TYR A 520 -24.31 5.21 -4.21
CA TYR A 520 -25.02 4.89 -5.44
C TYR A 520 -25.78 6.10 -5.98
N LEU A 521 -26.53 6.81 -5.13
CA LEU A 521 -27.27 8.02 -5.53
C LEU A 521 -26.32 9.15 -5.97
N ASN A 522 -25.15 9.28 -5.36
CA ASN A 522 -24.13 10.27 -5.69
C ASN A 522 -23.30 9.91 -6.93
N GLY A 523 -23.50 8.73 -7.51
CA GLY A 523 -22.84 8.31 -8.76
C GLY A 523 -21.56 7.50 -8.54
N ASP A 524 -21.51 6.73 -7.46
CA ASP A 524 -20.45 5.74 -7.17
C ASP A 524 -19.04 6.38 -7.05
N THR A 525 -18.94 7.40 -6.20
CA THR A 525 -17.72 8.23 -6.08
C THR A 525 -16.82 7.86 -4.90
N TYR A 526 -17.35 7.17 -3.89
CA TYR A 526 -16.62 6.83 -2.67
C TYR A 526 -16.07 5.40 -2.68
N TYR A 527 -16.93 4.41 -2.97
CA TYR A 527 -16.51 3.01 -3.02
C TYR A 527 -16.04 2.62 -4.42
N LYS A 528 -14.95 1.84 -4.49
CA LYS A 528 -14.53 1.23 -5.76
C LYS A 528 -15.60 0.25 -6.24
N ILE A 529 -16.09 0.45 -7.46
CA ILE A 529 -17.03 -0.44 -8.11
C ILE A 529 -16.35 -1.25 -9.22
N GLN A 530 -16.82 -2.47 -9.44
CA GLN A 530 -16.34 -3.35 -10.50
C GLN A 530 -17.24 -3.29 -11.76
N TYR A 531 -18.49 -2.89 -11.56
CA TYR A 531 -19.52 -2.75 -12.63
C TYR A 531 -20.54 -1.69 -12.23
N PRO A 532 -21.28 -1.12 -13.19
CA PRO A 532 -22.42 -0.26 -12.88
C PRO A 532 -23.38 -0.98 -11.93
N GLU A 533 -24.00 -0.26 -10.99
CA GLU A 533 -24.92 -0.81 -9.99
C GLU A 533 -24.28 -1.67 -8.87
N HIS A 534 -22.96 -1.83 -8.82
CA HIS A 534 -22.31 -2.62 -7.76
C HIS A 534 -22.72 -2.13 -6.35
N ASN A 535 -22.79 -0.82 -6.12
CA ASN A 535 -23.26 -0.27 -4.85
C ASN A 535 -24.76 -0.50 -4.59
N LEU A 536 -25.59 -0.62 -5.64
CA LEU A 536 -26.98 -1.01 -5.47
C LEU A 536 -27.11 -2.49 -5.04
N VAL A 537 -26.28 -3.38 -5.62
CA VAL A 537 -26.21 -4.79 -5.22
C VAL A 537 -25.77 -4.89 -3.75
N ARG A 538 -24.71 -4.18 -3.34
CA ARG A 538 -24.27 -4.09 -1.94
C ARG A 538 -25.38 -3.58 -1.02
N THR A 539 -26.09 -2.53 -1.44
CA THR A 539 -27.23 -1.97 -0.68
C THR A 539 -28.30 -3.03 -0.41
N ARG A 540 -28.70 -3.76 -1.47
CA ARG A 540 -29.73 -4.80 -1.35
C ARG A 540 -29.26 -5.97 -0.49
N ALA A 541 -27.99 -6.38 -0.62
CA ALA A 541 -27.39 -7.43 0.20
C ALA A 541 -27.39 -7.06 1.68
N GLN A 542 -26.96 -5.83 2.03
CA GLN A 542 -26.95 -5.37 3.43
C GLN A 542 -28.37 -5.16 4.00
N LEU A 543 -29.30 -4.68 3.20
CA LEU A 543 -30.71 -4.57 3.59
C LEU A 543 -31.30 -5.96 3.85
N ARG A 544 -31.02 -6.93 3.00
CA ARG A 544 -31.45 -8.31 3.20
C ARG A 544 -30.87 -8.91 4.50
N LEU A 545 -29.60 -8.68 4.77
CA LEU A 545 -28.98 -9.13 6.02
C LEU A 545 -29.66 -8.49 7.25
N LEU A 546 -29.97 -7.20 7.19
CA LEU A 546 -30.73 -6.51 8.24
C LEU A 546 -32.09 -7.18 8.49
N GLU A 547 -32.83 -7.48 7.43
CA GLU A 547 -34.14 -8.16 7.53
C GLU A 547 -34.00 -9.57 8.14
N GLU A 548 -32.95 -10.30 7.81
CA GLU A 548 -32.67 -11.60 8.42
C GLU A 548 -32.30 -11.48 9.90
N GLN A 549 -31.52 -10.45 10.25
CA GLN A 549 -31.19 -10.14 11.66
C GLN A 549 -32.44 -9.77 12.48
N GLU A 550 -33.40 -9.05 11.89
CA GLU A 550 -34.69 -8.72 12.52
C GLU A 550 -35.51 -10.00 12.82
N LYS A 551 -35.53 -10.95 11.90
CA LYS A 551 -36.26 -12.23 12.08
C LYS A 551 -35.72 -13.07 13.25
N VAL A 552 -34.42 -13.01 13.50
CA VAL A 552 -33.73 -13.80 14.55
C VAL A 552 -33.38 -12.95 15.80
N ALA A 553 -33.85 -11.70 15.89
CA ALA A 553 -33.48 -10.79 16.96
C ALA A 553 -33.77 -11.33 18.38
N GLU A 554 -34.90 -12.01 18.58
CA GLU A 554 -35.23 -12.67 19.84
C GLU A 554 -34.27 -13.80 20.18
N GLN A 555 -33.89 -14.60 19.18
CA GLN A 555 -32.92 -15.69 19.37
C GLN A 555 -31.53 -15.14 19.74
N MET A 556 -31.09 -14.06 19.08
CA MET A 556 -29.83 -13.38 19.42
C MET A 556 -29.86 -12.84 20.86
N THR A 557 -30.97 -12.23 21.29
CA THR A 557 -31.15 -11.70 22.63
C THR A 557 -31.09 -12.85 23.66
N ASN A 558 -31.76 -13.97 23.40
CA ASN A 558 -31.77 -15.13 24.29
C ASN A 558 -30.36 -15.74 24.43
N ILE A 559 -29.59 -15.80 23.36
CA ILE A 559 -28.19 -16.28 23.36
C ILE A 559 -27.35 -15.39 24.28
N ILE A 560 -27.40 -14.07 24.11
CA ILE A 560 -26.61 -13.10 24.90
C ILE A 560 -27.01 -13.19 26.38
N THR A 561 -28.32 -13.23 26.70
CA THR A 561 -28.82 -13.33 28.06
C THR A 561 -28.32 -14.60 28.75
N ARG A 562 -28.41 -15.75 28.07
CA ARG A 562 -27.92 -17.04 28.57
C ARG A 562 -26.42 -17.00 28.87
N ILE A 563 -25.61 -16.48 27.95
CA ILE A 563 -24.15 -16.38 28.11
C ILE A 563 -23.80 -15.42 29.25
N SER A 564 -24.42 -14.25 29.28
CA SER A 564 -24.21 -13.24 30.35
C SER A 564 -24.53 -13.74 31.73
N THR A 565 -25.60 -14.55 31.86
CA THR A 565 -26.02 -15.15 33.13
C THR A 565 -25.06 -16.24 33.59
N SER A 566 -24.61 -17.09 32.65
CA SER A 566 -23.65 -18.15 32.96
C SER A 566 -22.30 -17.59 33.42
N ALA A 567 -21.86 -16.46 32.87
CA ALA A 567 -20.63 -15.80 33.26
C ALA A 567 -20.67 -15.13 34.66
N LYS A 568 -21.87 -14.88 35.22
CA LYS A 568 -22.03 -14.36 36.59
C LYS A 568 -22.02 -15.47 37.66
N LEU A 569 -22.15 -16.74 37.26
CA LEU A 569 -22.25 -17.91 38.16
C LEU A 569 -20.97 -18.74 38.28
N GLY A 570 -19.96 -18.50 37.44
CA GLY A 570 -18.64 -19.14 37.45
C GLY A 570 -17.53 -18.17 37.76
#